data_37c413fe5a0047b103f74530d7b05ba1
#
_entry.id   37c413fe5a0047b103f74530d7b05ba1
#
_cell.length_a   1.000
_cell.length_b   1.000
_cell.length_c   1.000
_cell.angle_alpha   90.00
_cell.angle_beta   90.00
_cell.angle_gamma   90.00
#
_symmetry.space_group_name_H-M   'P 1'
#
loop_
_entity.id
_entity.type
_entity.pdbx_description
1 polymer ?
#
loop_
_entity_poly.entity_id
_entity_poly.type
_entity_poly.pdbx_seq_one_letter_code
_entity_poly.pdbx_strand_id
1 'polypeptide(L)'
;LTSLEGAVQCPEGLIQQGMAKRMFEETLKDNAELNTNVQPVFGDEWDWTIDCTFGAFGSEGIALYEPCIMHLYDGPEMAITIMDGPFASIYPWWDGGVSLTAVEYTPIVKAETYKEAATIIKEQSLEEIKENQTAMESVIKSYVPWFNDKWTWKGYVTSIRGVPPSRADSRQCIVRNEGRFIQVQPGKIDAIFSAARRVREIIDVQSE
;
A
#
# COMPACT_ATOMS: atom_id res chain seq x y z
N LEU A 1 -14.33 7.04 -22.63
CA LEU A 1 -14.77 6.08 -21.62
C LEU A 1 -16.03 5.36 -22.15
N THR A 2 -16.06 4.05 -22.00
CA THR A 2 -17.17 3.19 -22.46
C THR A 2 -17.71 2.40 -21.28
N SER A 3 -18.97 1.95 -21.41
CA SER A 3 -19.63 1.10 -20.39
C SER A 3 -19.74 1.72 -19.00
N LEU A 4 -19.81 3.06 -18.92
CA LEU A 4 -19.99 3.80 -17.69
C LEU A 4 -21.33 4.54 -17.72
N GLU A 5 -22.02 4.61 -16.57
CA GLU A 5 -23.23 5.40 -16.40
C GLU A 5 -22.94 6.91 -16.37
N GLY A 6 -21.72 7.28 -16.00
CA GLY A 6 -21.27 8.66 -15.98
C GLY A 6 -19.81 8.79 -15.54
N ALA A 7 -19.29 9.99 -15.59
CA ALA A 7 -17.96 10.34 -15.09
C ALA A 7 -18.06 11.65 -14.29
N VAL A 8 -17.32 11.71 -13.18
CA VAL A 8 -17.23 12.88 -12.32
C VAL A 8 -15.76 13.29 -12.23
N GLN A 9 -15.49 14.56 -12.45
CA GLN A 9 -14.20 15.13 -12.15
C GLN A 9 -14.19 15.62 -10.70
N CYS A 10 -13.31 15.03 -9.87
CA CYS A 10 -13.14 15.42 -8.48
C CYS A 10 -11.95 16.36 -8.33
N PRO A 11 -12.04 17.39 -7.47
CA PRO A 11 -10.91 18.26 -7.14
C PRO A 11 -10.00 17.63 -6.07
N GLU A 12 -9.87 16.32 -6.07
CA GLU A 12 -9.00 15.60 -5.14
C GLU A 12 -7.54 15.76 -5.54
N GLY A 13 -6.71 16.05 -4.54
CA GLY A 13 -5.26 16.07 -4.71
C GLY A 13 -4.66 14.67 -4.63
N LEU A 14 -3.54 14.50 -5.30
CA LEU A 14 -2.73 13.29 -5.19
C LEU A 14 -1.54 13.56 -4.27
N ILE A 15 -1.26 12.63 -3.38
CA ILE A 15 -0.05 12.68 -2.58
C ILE A 15 1.11 12.25 -3.46
N GLN A 16 2.03 13.16 -3.71
CA GLN A 16 3.30 12.89 -4.37
C GLN A 16 4.20 12.09 -3.42
N GLN A 17 4.19 10.76 -3.54
CA GLN A 17 4.84 9.84 -2.58
C GLN A 17 6.33 10.14 -2.40
N GLY A 18 7.07 10.40 -3.47
CA GLY A 18 8.49 10.72 -3.41
C GLY A 18 8.77 12.06 -2.71
N MET A 19 7.88 13.05 -2.88
CA MET A 19 7.98 14.33 -2.18
C MET A 19 7.64 14.15 -0.69
N ALA A 20 6.57 13.44 -0.38
CA ALA A 20 6.18 13.15 1.01
C ALA A 20 7.30 12.42 1.75
N LYS A 21 7.90 11.39 1.15
CA LYS A 21 9.04 10.68 1.72
C LYS A 21 10.20 11.63 2.05
N ARG A 22 10.61 12.46 1.10
CA ARG A 22 11.70 13.44 1.33
C ARG A 22 11.36 14.42 2.45
N MET A 23 10.15 14.96 2.48
CA MET A 23 9.71 15.86 3.55
C MET A 23 9.76 15.18 4.93
N PHE A 24 9.33 13.93 5.04
CA PHE A 24 9.44 13.18 6.28
C PHE A 24 10.89 12.94 6.67
N GLU A 25 11.74 12.50 5.76
CA GLU A 25 13.17 12.28 6.01
C GLU A 25 13.86 13.58 6.45
N GLU A 26 13.58 14.71 5.83
CA GLU A 26 14.12 16.01 6.21
C GLU A 26 13.65 16.44 7.59
N THR A 27 12.36 16.27 7.90
CA THR A 27 11.79 16.60 9.22
C THR A 27 12.37 15.72 10.33
N LEU A 28 12.64 14.45 10.04
CA LEU A 28 13.13 13.50 11.03
C LEU A 28 14.63 13.66 11.31
N LYS A 29 15.43 14.16 10.38
CA LYS A 29 16.89 14.31 10.53
C LYS A 29 17.31 15.03 11.83
N ASP A 30 16.53 16.03 12.23
CA ASP A 30 16.83 16.84 13.41
C ASP A 30 16.24 16.27 14.71
N ASN A 31 15.35 15.28 14.61
CA ASN A 31 14.57 14.77 15.75
C ASN A 31 14.65 13.25 15.93
N ALA A 32 15.27 12.54 15.00
CA ALA A 32 15.34 11.08 15.03
C ALA A 32 16.60 10.57 14.35
N GLU A 33 17.12 9.44 14.84
CA GLU A 33 18.13 8.67 14.15
C GLU A 33 17.44 7.75 13.12
N LEU A 34 17.80 7.92 11.84
CA LEU A 34 17.25 7.12 10.74
C LEU A 34 18.24 5.99 10.40
N ASN A 35 17.90 4.79 10.82
CA ASN A 35 18.64 3.58 10.48
C ASN A 35 17.90 2.81 9.38
N THR A 36 18.47 2.74 8.18
CA THR A 36 17.92 2.02 7.04
C THR A 36 18.62 0.68 6.85
N ASN A 37 17.89 -0.33 6.34
CA ASN A 37 18.42 -1.68 6.09
C ASN A 37 18.96 -2.39 7.33
N VAL A 38 18.45 -2.05 8.51
CA VAL A 38 18.80 -2.72 9.77
C VAL A 38 17.71 -3.72 10.15
N GLN A 39 18.10 -4.79 10.82
CA GLN A 39 17.16 -5.66 11.50
C GLN A 39 16.64 -4.92 12.73
N PRO A 40 15.33 -4.89 12.97
CA PRO A 40 14.80 -4.26 14.16
C PRO A 40 15.28 -5.00 15.39
N VAL A 41 15.71 -4.24 16.39
CA VAL A 41 16.11 -4.74 17.70
C VAL A 41 14.93 -4.52 18.64
N PHE A 42 14.38 -5.63 19.12
CA PHE A 42 13.39 -5.61 20.19
C PHE A 42 14.14 -5.88 21.50
N GLY A 43 14.06 -4.96 22.44
CA GLY A 43 14.77 -5.12 23.71
C GLY A 43 14.30 -4.13 24.75
N ASP A 44 14.67 -4.42 26.01
CA ASP A 44 14.33 -3.59 27.17
C ASP A 44 15.13 -2.27 27.23
N GLU A 45 15.99 -2.02 26.25
CA GLU A 45 16.78 -0.80 26.12
C GLU A 45 15.98 0.42 25.62
N TRP A 46 14.79 0.18 25.08
CA TRP A 46 13.89 1.23 24.59
C TRP A 46 12.74 1.46 25.54
N ASP A 47 12.37 2.72 25.75
CA ASP A 47 11.16 3.06 26.50
C ASP A 47 9.92 2.52 25.80
N TRP A 48 9.90 2.61 24.46
CA TRP A 48 8.81 2.13 23.61
C TRP A 48 9.35 1.56 22.29
N THR A 49 8.70 0.50 21.82
CA THR A 49 8.87 -0.01 20.46
C THR A 49 7.55 0.12 19.70
N ILE A 50 7.56 0.82 18.58
CA ILE A 50 6.36 1.02 17.75
C ILE A 50 6.57 0.32 16.41
N ASP A 51 5.83 -0.76 16.18
CA ASP A 51 5.85 -1.50 14.92
C ASP A 51 4.86 -0.91 13.93
N CYS A 52 5.39 -0.30 12.86
CA CYS A 52 4.65 0.22 11.73
C CYS A 52 5.01 -0.53 10.42
N THR A 53 5.45 -1.78 10.51
CA THR A 53 5.99 -2.55 9.39
C THR A 53 4.95 -3.32 8.59
N PHE A 54 3.68 -3.07 8.82
CA PHE A 54 2.58 -3.76 8.15
C PHE A 54 2.51 -5.27 8.46
N GLY A 55 2.94 -5.66 9.65
CA GLY A 55 2.96 -7.05 10.09
C GLY A 55 4.18 -7.85 9.64
N ALA A 56 5.24 -7.19 9.14
CA ALA A 56 6.47 -7.88 8.77
C ALA A 56 7.19 -8.50 9.98
N PHE A 57 7.04 -7.92 11.17
CA PHE A 57 7.66 -8.38 12.42
C PHE A 57 6.67 -8.95 13.45
N GLY A 58 5.38 -8.85 13.20
CA GLY A 58 4.36 -9.42 14.06
C GLY A 58 3.08 -9.61 13.27
N SER A 59 2.43 -10.74 13.46
CA SER A 59 1.22 -11.10 12.72
C SER A 59 -0.07 -10.91 13.53
N GLU A 60 0.01 -10.42 14.75
CA GLU A 60 -1.18 -10.23 15.57
C GLU A 60 -2.16 -9.24 14.93
N GLY A 61 -3.38 -9.73 14.70
CA GLY A 61 -4.44 -8.98 14.02
C GLY A 61 -4.32 -8.89 12.52
N ILE A 62 -3.34 -9.57 11.91
CA ILE A 62 -3.29 -9.87 10.48
C ILE A 62 -3.84 -11.28 10.29
N ALA A 63 -4.91 -11.43 9.52
CA ALA A 63 -5.48 -12.74 9.22
C ALA A 63 -4.81 -13.39 8.02
N LEU A 64 -4.49 -12.59 7.01
CA LEU A 64 -3.88 -13.03 5.76
C LEU A 64 -2.95 -11.95 5.23
N TYR A 65 -2.01 -12.36 4.41
CA TYR A 65 -1.12 -11.50 3.66
C TYR A 65 -1.43 -11.61 2.17
N GLU A 66 -1.49 -10.49 1.49
CA GLU A 66 -1.70 -10.43 0.05
C GLU A 66 -0.44 -9.86 -0.61
N PRO A 67 0.38 -10.72 -1.26
CA PRO A 67 1.38 -10.24 -2.20
C PRO A 67 0.69 -9.55 -3.37
N CYS A 68 1.06 -8.31 -3.61
CA CYS A 68 0.44 -7.46 -4.61
C CYS A 68 1.43 -7.06 -5.68
N ILE A 69 0.93 -6.94 -6.91
CA ILE A 69 1.66 -6.40 -8.05
C ILE A 69 0.92 -5.19 -8.61
N MET A 70 1.67 -4.18 -9.00
CA MET A 70 1.16 -2.97 -9.64
C MET A 70 2.04 -2.66 -10.85
N HIS A 71 1.43 -2.45 -12.01
CA HIS A 71 2.15 -2.18 -13.25
C HIS A 71 2.37 -0.68 -13.45
N LEU A 72 3.54 -0.34 -13.96
CA LEU A 72 3.96 1.04 -14.23
C LEU A 72 4.04 1.29 -15.74
N TYR A 73 3.63 2.48 -16.14
CA TYR A 73 3.58 2.90 -17.53
C TYR A 73 4.14 4.29 -17.71
N ASP A 74 4.89 4.48 -18.77
CA ASP A 74 5.26 5.81 -19.26
C ASP A 74 4.12 6.41 -20.07
N GLY A 75 3.86 7.70 -19.90
CA GLY A 75 2.81 8.42 -20.59
C GLY A 75 2.30 9.62 -19.78
N PRO A 76 1.21 10.25 -20.22
CA PRO A 76 0.66 11.44 -19.54
C PRO A 76 0.16 11.10 -18.13
N GLU A 77 0.44 11.97 -17.17
CA GLU A 77 -0.09 11.86 -15.82
C GLU A 77 -1.62 12.04 -15.83
N MET A 78 -2.31 11.05 -15.32
CA MET A 78 -3.76 11.05 -15.22
C MET A 78 -4.20 10.19 -14.04
N ALA A 79 -5.24 10.62 -13.32
CA ALA A 79 -5.89 9.82 -12.29
C ALA A 79 -7.28 9.41 -12.79
N ILE A 80 -7.51 8.11 -12.81
CA ILE A 80 -8.82 7.52 -13.14
C ILE A 80 -9.10 6.42 -12.12
N THR A 81 -10.27 6.44 -11.50
CA THR A 81 -10.79 5.34 -10.69
C THR A 81 -12.11 4.90 -11.29
N ILE A 82 -12.21 3.63 -11.66
CA ILE A 82 -13.47 3.01 -12.05
C ILE A 82 -14.14 2.51 -10.77
N MET A 83 -15.39 2.89 -10.55
CA MET A 83 -16.18 2.52 -9.37
C MET A 83 -17.31 1.56 -9.79
N ASP A 84 -17.73 0.72 -8.84
CA ASP A 84 -18.89 -0.18 -8.97
C ASP A 84 -18.74 -1.26 -10.05
N GLY A 85 -17.74 -2.12 -9.89
CA GLY A 85 -17.50 -3.25 -10.79
C GLY A 85 -16.12 -3.88 -10.57
N PRO A 86 -15.56 -4.53 -11.56
CA PRO A 86 -14.17 -4.95 -11.54
C PRO A 86 -13.27 -3.72 -11.63
N PHE A 87 -13.03 -3.11 -10.48
CA PHE A 87 -12.30 -1.85 -10.36
C PHE A 87 -10.93 -1.92 -11.02
N ALA A 88 -10.66 -0.93 -11.88
CA ALA A 88 -9.31 -0.60 -12.29
C ALA A 88 -9.03 0.86 -11.96
N SER A 89 -7.80 1.16 -11.63
CA SER A 89 -7.38 2.52 -11.31
C SER A 89 -6.05 2.83 -11.97
N ILE A 90 -5.95 4.06 -12.48
CA ILE A 90 -4.73 4.65 -13.00
C ILE A 90 -4.41 5.85 -12.12
N TYR A 91 -3.19 5.90 -11.59
CA TYR A 91 -2.74 7.04 -10.78
C TYR A 91 -1.35 7.49 -11.22
N PRO A 92 -1.06 8.81 -11.20
CA PRO A 92 0.27 9.32 -11.40
C PRO A 92 1.27 8.64 -10.48
N TRP A 93 2.42 8.27 -11.04
CA TRP A 93 3.51 7.65 -10.31
C TRP A 93 4.58 8.70 -9.98
N TRP A 94 5.23 8.54 -8.83
CA TRP A 94 6.13 9.55 -8.27
C TRP A 94 7.37 9.88 -9.12
N ASP A 95 7.80 8.99 -10.02
CA ASP A 95 8.93 9.17 -10.93
C ASP A 95 8.51 9.49 -12.38
N GLY A 96 7.25 9.82 -12.58
CA GLY A 96 6.60 10.07 -13.85
C GLY A 96 5.79 8.90 -14.39
N GLY A 97 4.89 9.22 -15.31
CA GLY A 97 3.95 8.24 -15.85
C GLY A 97 2.83 7.88 -14.87
N VAL A 98 2.34 6.66 -14.95
CA VAL A 98 1.20 6.20 -14.15
C VAL A 98 1.39 4.76 -13.64
N SER A 99 0.69 4.44 -12.56
CA SER A 99 0.48 3.07 -12.10
C SER A 99 -0.89 2.57 -12.52
N LEU A 100 -0.99 1.29 -12.87
CA LEU A 100 -2.24 0.56 -13.10
C LEU A 100 -2.42 -0.49 -12.02
N THR A 101 -3.60 -0.49 -11.44
CA THR A 101 -4.09 -1.53 -10.51
C THR A 101 -5.46 -1.99 -10.93
N ALA A 102 -5.80 -3.24 -10.61
CA ALA A 102 -7.14 -3.78 -10.75
C ALA A 102 -7.44 -4.67 -9.53
N VAL A 103 -8.60 -4.50 -8.91
CA VAL A 103 -8.93 -5.17 -7.64
C VAL A 103 -8.79 -6.68 -7.73
N GLU A 104 -9.17 -7.26 -8.86
CA GLU A 104 -9.10 -8.71 -9.09
C GLU A 104 -7.67 -9.24 -9.28
N TYR A 105 -6.77 -8.42 -9.83
CA TYR A 105 -5.45 -8.86 -10.26
C TYR A 105 -4.29 -8.23 -9.48
N THR A 106 -4.53 -7.18 -8.71
CA THR A 106 -3.50 -6.55 -7.87
C THR A 106 -3.02 -7.49 -6.77
N PRO A 107 -3.90 -8.17 -6.00
CA PRO A 107 -3.48 -9.29 -5.17
C PRO A 107 -3.19 -10.51 -6.06
N ILE A 108 -2.01 -11.10 -5.92
CA ILE A 108 -1.63 -12.31 -6.67
C ILE A 108 -2.38 -13.52 -6.08
N VAL A 109 -2.31 -13.66 -4.75
CA VAL A 109 -2.92 -14.75 -4.00
C VAL A 109 -3.01 -14.33 -2.52
N LYS A 110 -3.67 -15.14 -1.69
CA LYS A 110 -3.65 -14.99 -0.23
C LYS A 110 -2.65 -15.96 0.39
N ALA A 111 -1.82 -15.45 1.29
CA ALA A 111 -0.82 -16.19 2.06
C ALA A 111 -1.15 -16.12 3.56
N GLU A 112 -0.79 -17.14 4.32
CA GLU A 112 -1.03 -17.19 5.76
C GLU A 112 0.05 -16.44 6.55
N THR A 113 1.24 -16.29 5.98
CA THR A 113 2.36 -15.62 6.63
C THR A 113 3.02 -14.58 5.72
N TYR A 114 3.64 -13.56 6.34
CA TYR A 114 4.45 -12.57 5.61
C TYR A 114 5.58 -13.24 4.82
N LYS A 115 6.23 -14.25 5.40
CA LYS A 115 7.33 -14.98 4.76
C LYS A 115 6.86 -15.71 3.49
N GLU A 116 5.71 -16.37 3.55
CA GLU A 116 5.09 -17.00 2.40
C GLU A 116 4.77 -15.97 1.31
N ALA A 117 4.12 -14.86 1.66
CA ALA A 117 3.84 -13.77 0.73
C ALA A 117 5.11 -13.21 0.07
N ALA A 118 6.18 -13.04 0.84
CA ALA A 118 7.47 -12.59 0.32
C ALA A 118 8.11 -13.61 -0.64
N THR A 119 7.96 -14.90 -0.35
CA THR A 119 8.43 -15.98 -1.22
C THR A 119 7.67 -15.97 -2.54
N ILE A 120 6.34 -15.85 -2.51
CA ILE A 120 5.50 -15.77 -3.70
C ILE A 120 5.94 -14.61 -4.62
N ILE A 121 6.18 -13.43 -4.06
CA ILE A 121 6.68 -12.29 -4.84
C ILE A 121 8.03 -12.59 -5.50
N LYS A 122 8.94 -13.21 -4.74
CA LYS A 122 10.30 -13.50 -5.20
C LYS A 122 10.32 -14.55 -6.31
N GLU A 123 9.38 -15.48 -6.30
CA GLU A 123 9.31 -16.61 -7.24
C GLU A 123 8.49 -16.30 -8.50
N GLN A 124 7.86 -15.10 -8.59
CA GLN A 124 7.14 -14.71 -9.80
C GLN A 124 8.06 -14.71 -11.02
N SER A 125 7.69 -15.48 -12.02
CA SER A 125 8.36 -15.47 -13.32
C SER A 125 7.96 -14.23 -14.14
N LEU A 126 8.80 -13.87 -15.10
CA LEU A 126 8.46 -12.80 -16.04
C LEU A 126 7.22 -13.11 -16.89
N GLU A 127 6.92 -14.38 -17.12
CA GLU A 127 5.73 -14.82 -17.84
C GLU A 127 4.48 -14.55 -17.03
N GLU A 128 4.42 -14.97 -15.76
CA GLU A 128 3.31 -14.69 -14.84
C GLU A 128 3.07 -13.19 -14.66
N ILE A 129 4.14 -12.38 -14.57
CA ILE A 129 4.04 -10.93 -14.48
C ILE A 129 3.40 -10.33 -15.74
N LYS A 130 3.76 -10.85 -16.94
CA LYS A 130 3.17 -10.39 -18.21
C LYS A 130 1.72 -10.84 -18.38
N GLU A 131 1.39 -12.03 -17.92
CA GLU A 131 0.00 -12.51 -17.89
C GLU A 131 -0.85 -11.63 -17.01
N ASN A 132 -0.36 -11.31 -15.81
CA ASN A 132 -1.03 -10.40 -14.88
C ASN A 132 -1.18 -8.99 -15.48
N GLN A 133 -0.13 -8.45 -16.14
CA GLN A 133 -0.20 -7.20 -16.88
C GLN A 133 -1.32 -7.21 -17.93
N THR A 134 -1.36 -8.25 -18.74
CA THR A 134 -2.34 -8.41 -19.82
C THR A 134 -3.76 -8.46 -19.26
N ALA A 135 -3.96 -9.16 -18.15
CA ALA A 135 -5.24 -9.23 -17.46
C ALA A 135 -5.68 -7.85 -16.95
N MET A 136 -4.82 -7.10 -16.26
CA MET A 136 -5.12 -5.74 -15.78
C MET A 136 -5.39 -4.78 -16.96
N GLU A 137 -4.61 -4.88 -18.02
CA GLU A 137 -4.84 -4.08 -19.24
C GLU A 137 -6.18 -4.39 -19.89
N SER A 138 -6.60 -5.66 -19.90
CA SER A 138 -7.92 -6.05 -20.41
C SER A 138 -9.05 -5.37 -19.63
N VAL A 139 -8.92 -5.31 -18.30
CA VAL A 139 -9.91 -4.61 -17.45
C VAL A 139 -9.96 -3.13 -17.79
N ILE A 140 -8.82 -2.43 -17.75
CA ILE A 140 -8.83 -0.98 -17.98
C ILE A 140 -9.25 -0.63 -19.39
N LYS A 141 -8.89 -1.42 -20.40
CA LYS A 141 -9.27 -1.19 -21.80
C LYS A 141 -10.77 -1.32 -22.06
N SER A 142 -11.49 -2.07 -21.25
CA SER A 142 -12.96 -2.13 -21.36
C SER A 142 -13.60 -0.76 -21.04
N TYR A 143 -12.95 0.10 -20.29
CA TYR A 143 -13.40 1.44 -19.92
C TYR A 143 -12.64 2.56 -20.62
N VAL A 144 -11.35 2.35 -20.88
CA VAL A 144 -10.42 3.27 -21.54
C VAL A 144 -9.80 2.58 -22.76
N PRO A 145 -10.56 2.44 -23.89
CA PRO A 145 -10.11 1.65 -25.05
C PRO A 145 -8.79 2.12 -25.66
N TRP A 146 -8.49 3.39 -25.50
CA TRP A 146 -7.26 4.04 -25.98
C TRP A 146 -6.10 3.96 -24.98
N PHE A 147 -6.16 3.10 -23.95
CA PHE A 147 -5.13 2.98 -22.92
C PHE A 147 -3.75 2.78 -23.54
N ASN A 148 -3.57 1.77 -24.37
CA ASN A 148 -2.28 1.45 -24.98
C ASN A 148 -1.79 2.49 -26.03
N ASP A 149 -2.66 3.41 -26.47
CA ASP A 149 -2.28 4.52 -27.35
C ASP A 149 -1.55 5.64 -26.58
N LYS A 150 -1.75 5.73 -25.28
CA LYS A 150 -1.23 6.79 -24.41
C LYS A 150 -0.16 6.32 -23.46
N TRP A 151 -0.19 5.06 -23.05
CA TRP A 151 0.72 4.53 -22.05
C TRP A 151 1.44 3.30 -22.55
N THR A 152 2.76 3.30 -22.31
CA THR A 152 3.66 2.19 -22.63
C THR A 152 4.16 1.54 -21.35
N TRP A 153 4.07 0.23 -21.25
CA TRP A 153 4.53 -0.48 -20.06
C TRP A 153 6.02 -0.24 -19.79
N LYS A 154 6.32 0.15 -18.56
CA LYS A 154 7.66 0.52 -18.07
C LYS A 154 8.25 -0.55 -17.14
N GLY A 155 7.36 -1.27 -16.43
CA GLY A 155 7.77 -2.23 -15.43
C GLY A 155 6.66 -2.47 -14.40
N TYR A 156 7.07 -2.93 -13.24
CA TYR A 156 6.14 -3.21 -12.15
C TYR A 156 6.80 -2.97 -10.79
N VAL A 157 5.97 -2.87 -9.75
CA VAL A 157 6.39 -2.85 -8.36
C VAL A 157 5.55 -3.85 -7.58
N THR A 158 6.12 -4.38 -6.53
CA THR A 158 5.45 -5.34 -5.65
C THR A 158 5.39 -4.84 -4.21
N SER A 159 4.40 -5.29 -3.48
CA SER A 159 4.24 -5.03 -2.06
C SER A 159 3.51 -6.18 -1.38
N ILE A 160 3.54 -6.22 -0.06
CA ILE A 160 2.74 -7.17 0.72
C ILE A 160 1.75 -6.37 1.54
N ARG A 161 0.47 -6.72 1.43
CA ARG A 161 -0.61 -6.12 2.19
C ARG A 161 -1.09 -7.08 3.26
N GLY A 162 -1.13 -6.62 4.53
CA GLY A 162 -1.79 -7.35 5.59
C GLY A 162 -3.29 -7.12 5.55
N VAL A 163 -4.08 -8.18 5.63
CA VAL A 163 -5.55 -8.13 5.65
C VAL A 163 -6.04 -8.41 7.07
N PRO A 164 -6.69 -7.46 7.75
CA PRO A 164 -7.23 -7.67 9.08
C PRO A 164 -8.30 -8.75 9.10
N PRO A 165 -8.52 -9.43 10.25
CA PRO A 165 -9.45 -10.53 10.36
C PRO A 165 -10.94 -10.12 10.36
N SER A 166 -11.29 -8.91 9.97
CA SER A 166 -12.68 -8.47 9.90
C SER A 166 -13.37 -9.02 8.64
N ARG A 167 -14.60 -9.51 8.81
CA ARG A 167 -15.43 -9.98 7.68
C ARG A 167 -15.96 -8.84 6.80
N ALA A 168 -15.93 -7.62 7.30
CA ALA A 168 -16.22 -6.43 6.50
C ALA A 168 -14.91 -5.94 5.87
N ASP A 169 -14.97 -5.31 4.71
CA ASP A 169 -13.85 -4.58 4.09
C ASP A 169 -13.50 -3.33 4.94
N SER A 170 -13.31 -3.57 6.23
CA SER A 170 -12.98 -2.56 7.21
C SER A 170 -11.52 -2.20 7.04
N ARG A 171 -11.28 -0.99 6.60
CA ARG A 171 -9.95 -0.41 6.48
C ARG A 171 -9.63 0.49 7.67
N GLN A 172 -10.09 0.09 8.86
CA GLN A 172 -9.78 0.81 10.09
C GLN A 172 -8.30 0.59 10.46
N CYS A 173 -7.67 1.65 10.93
CA CYS A 173 -6.38 1.51 11.58
C CYS A 173 -6.56 0.84 12.93
N ILE A 174 -5.80 -0.21 13.18
CA ILE A 174 -5.78 -0.93 14.45
C ILE A 174 -4.48 -0.59 15.17
N VAL A 175 -4.58 -0.09 16.38
CA VAL A 175 -3.43 0.15 17.28
C VAL A 175 -3.59 -0.78 18.48
N ARG A 176 -2.62 -1.65 18.67
CA ARG A 176 -2.55 -2.60 19.79
C ARG A 176 -1.40 -2.25 20.69
N ASN A 177 -1.56 -2.52 21.97
CA ASN A 177 -0.54 -2.29 22.97
C ASN A 177 -0.31 -3.55 23.80
N GLU A 178 0.92 -3.97 23.90
CA GLU A 178 1.40 -5.05 24.78
C GLU A 178 2.60 -4.55 25.59
N GLY A 179 2.31 -3.96 26.74
CA GLY A 179 3.35 -3.34 27.56
C GLY A 179 4.02 -2.18 26.83
N ARG A 180 5.31 -2.29 26.55
CA ARG A 180 6.11 -1.29 25.82
C ARG A 180 6.15 -1.49 24.31
N PHE A 181 5.41 -2.46 23.79
CA PHE A 181 5.30 -2.73 22.37
C PHE A 181 3.96 -2.27 21.84
N ILE A 182 3.98 -1.38 20.85
CA ILE A 182 2.78 -0.87 20.18
C ILE A 182 2.83 -1.29 18.72
N GLN A 183 1.82 -2.03 18.27
CA GLN A 183 1.67 -2.40 16.89
C GLN A 183 0.63 -1.52 16.20
N VAL A 184 1.00 -0.92 15.08
CA VAL A 184 0.13 -0.10 14.23
C VAL A 184 -0.13 -0.82 12.92
N GLN A 185 -1.38 -1.22 12.71
CA GLN A 185 -1.84 -1.79 11.45
C GLN A 185 -2.61 -0.71 10.69
N PRO A 186 -2.06 -0.18 9.60
CA PRO A 186 -2.72 0.88 8.85
C PRO A 186 -3.92 0.33 8.09
N GLY A 187 -4.98 1.13 8.01
CA GLY A 187 -6.10 0.88 7.13
C GLY A 187 -5.94 1.59 5.80
N LYS A 188 -6.13 2.91 5.85
CA LYS A 188 -5.93 3.84 4.72
C LYS A 188 -4.95 4.93 5.14
N ILE A 189 -4.45 5.68 4.15
CA ILE A 189 -3.49 6.76 4.42
C ILE A 189 -4.07 7.87 5.31
N ASP A 190 -5.34 8.13 5.25
CA ASP A 190 -6.05 9.09 6.11
C ASP A 190 -6.11 8.67 7.58
N ALA A 191 -5.89 7.39 7.88
CA ALA A 191 -5.84 6.86 9.23
C ALA A 191 -4.56 7.24 10.00
N ILE A 192 -3.54 7.80 9.35
CA ILE A 192 -2.23 8.12 9.95
C ILE A 192 -2.38 9.06 11.17
N PHE A 193 -3.26 10.05 11.10
CA PHE A 193 -3.47 10.99 12.19
C PHE A 193 -4.19 10.36 13.40
N SER A 194 -5.15 9.48 13.15
CA SER A 194 -5.83 8.74 14.21
C SER A 194 -4.90 7.71 14.87
N ALA A 195 -4.06 7.05 14.08
CA ALA A 195 -3.01 6.17 14.57
C ALA A 195 -2.02 6.90 15.48
N ALA A 196 -1.47 8.01 15.02
CA ALA A 196 -0.51 8.80 15.78
C ALA A 196 -1.09 9.31 17.11
N ARG A 197 -2.35 9.79 17.10
CA ARG A 197 -3.05 10.18 18.31
C ARG A 197 -3.21 9.02 19.28
N ARG A 198 -3.64 7.85 18.79
CA ARG A 198 -3.84 6.68 19.64
C ARG A 198 -2.53 6.18 20.25
N VAL A 199 -1.44 6.17 19.50
CA VAL A 199 -0.10 5.83 20.01
C VAL A 199 0.29 6.79 21.13
N ARG A 200 0.11 8.10 20.93
CA ARG A 200 0.40 9.10 21.96
C ARG A 200 -0.42 8.90 23.23
N GLU A 201 -1.73 8.68 23.12
CA GLU A 201 -2.61 8.41 24.27
C GLU A 201 -2.12 7.20 25.08
N ILE A 202 -1.64 6.14 24.44
CA ILE A 202 -1.09 4.95 25.11
C ILE A 202 0.19 5.31 25.88
N ILE A 203 1.09 6.05 25.25
CA ILE A 203 2.37 6.46 25.85
C ILE A 203 2.13 7.36 27.05
N ASP A 204 1.27 8.37 26.91
CA ASP A 204 0.98 9.36 27.98
C ASP A 204 0.39 8.67 29.22
N VAL A 205 -0.59 7.76 29.04
CA VAL A 205 -1.24 7.03 30.15
C VAL A 205 -0.28 6.10 30.90
N GLN A 206 0.73 5.54 30.26
CA GLN A 206 1.68 4.62 30.92
C GLN A 206 2.92 5.33 31.46
N SER A 207 3.06 6.63 31.21
CA SER A 207 4.14 7.48 31.73
C SER A 207 3.77 8.21 33.02
N GLU A 208 2.49 8.13 33.44
CA GLU A 208 1.96 8.62 34.74
C GLU A 208 2.03 7.50 35.78
#